data_7ebfd97c7d5c6e2db0b66c9ed6a1c7c2
#
_entry.id   7ebfd97c7d5c6e2db0b66c9ed6a1c7c2
#
_cell.length_a   1.000
_cell.length_b   1.000
_cell.length_c   1.000
_cell.angle_alpha   90.00
_cell.angle_beta   90.00
_cell.angle_gamma   90.00
#
_symmetry.space_group_name_H-M   'P 1'
#
loop_
_entity.id
_entity.type
_entity.pdbx_description
1 polymer ?
#
loop_
_entity_poly.entity_id
_entity_poly.type
_entity_poly.pdbx_seq_one_letter_code
_entity_poly.pdbx_strand_id
1 'polypeptide(L)'
;SFDLFHAGHVTMLKMEKELCDYLVVALQVDPTIDRPGIKNKPTQSVYERYVQLQGCKYVDEILVYETEDDLINLIKTQTLDIRFLSEEYKDRDFTGKQYCIDNNIELHYHLRRHKYSSTELRNRVYTLENAKRTELVPGEVFDQYSPELLNKYEKS
;
A
#
# COMPACT_ATOMS: atom_id res chain seq x y z
N SER A 1 -2.98 -1.63 4.10
CA SER A 1 -2.58 -1.08 5.40
C SER A 1 -1.62 0.12 5.30
N PHE A 2 -0.93 0.31 4.18
CA PHE A 2 0.04 1.41 3.97
C PHE A 2 1.11 1.52 5.08
N ASP A 3 1.51 0.40 5.65
CA ASP A 3 2.55 0.36 6.67
C ASP A 3 3.93 0.62 6.09
N LEU A 4 4.78 1.37 6.79
CA LEU A 4 6.10 1.80 6.31
C LEU A 4 5.99 2.41 4.90
N PHE A 5 5.26 3.50 4.79
CA PHE A 5 4.98 4.15 3.50
C PHE A 5 6.24 4.30 2.64
N HIS A 6 6.22 3.76 1.44
CA HIS A 6 7.40 3.60 0.59
C HIS A 6 7.10 3.91 -0.88
N ALA A 7 8.14 3.94 -1.71
CA ALA A 7 8.04 4.25 -3.14
C ALA A 7 6.97 3.43 -3.88
N GLY A 8 6.79 2.15 -3.52
CA GLY A 8 5.74 1.31 -4.09
C GLY A 8 4.32 1.81 -3.84
N HIS A 9 4.05 2.32 -2.66
CA HIS A 9 2.76 2.95 -2.35
C HIS A 9 2.56 4.23 -3.16
N VAL A 10 3.58 5.08 -3.23
CA VAL A 10 3.50 6.35 -3.99
C VAL A 10 3.28 6.09 -5.47
N THR A 11 4.00 5.15 -6.07
CA THR A 11 3.86 4.79 -7.48
C THR A 11 2.46 4.25 -7.78
N MET A 12 1.93 3.38 -6.93
CA MET A 12 0.58 2.84 -7.04
C MET A 12 -0.45 3.98 -6.98
N LEU A 13 -0.40 4.83 -5.96
CA LEU A 13 -1.33 5.96 -5.79
C LEU A 13 -1.26 6.95 -6.95
N LYS A 14 -0.07 7.17 -7.52
CA LYS A 14 0.10 7.97 -8.74
C LYS A 14 -0.68 7.38 -9.92
N MET A 15 -0.51 6.08 -10.17
CA MET A 15 -1.19 5.39 -11.27
C MET A 15 -2.72 5.39 -11.09
N GLU A 16 -3.20 5.17 -9.88
CA GLU A 16 -4.61 5.22 -9.54
C GLU A 16 -5.18 6.63 -9.73
N LYS A 17 -4.45 7.68 -9.30
CA LYS A 17 -4.85 9.08 -9.47
C LYS A 17 -4.93 9.50 -10.94
N GLU A 18 -4.12 8.92 -11.83
CA GLU A 18 -4.18 9.19 -13.27
C GLU A 18 -5.45 8.64 -13.93
N LEU A 19 -6.16 7.72 -13.27
CA LEU A 19 -7.39 7.08 -13.76
C LEU A 19 -8.66 7.65 -13.14
N CYS A 20 -8.57 8.61 -12.20
CA CYS A 20 -9.73 9.20 -11.53
C CYS A 20 -9.50 10.69 -11.21
N ASP A 21 -10.58 11.43 -11.07
CA ASP A 21 -10.53 12.85 -10.69
C ASP A 21 -10.33 13.05 -9.19
N TYR A 22 -10.86 12.14 -8.38
CA TYR A 22 -10.82 12.19 -6.92
C TYR A 22 -10.48 10.82 -6.34
N LEU A 23 -9.32 10.72 -5.69
CA LEU A 23 -8.82 9.47 -5.12
C LEU A 23 -9.04 9.40 -3.62
N VAL A 24 -9.87 8.47 -3.19
CA VAL A 24 -10.14 8.16 -1.79
C VAL A 24 -9.35 6.92 -1.38
N VAL A 25 -8.62 7.01 -0.28
CA VAL A 25 -7.89 5.87 0.30
C VAL A 25 -8.60 5.36 1.54
N ALA A 26 -9.00 4.09 1.54
CA ALA A 26 -9.50 3.41 2.72
C ALA A 26 -8.32 2.84 3.54
N LEU A 27 -8.09 3.41 4.73
CA LEU A 27 -6.98 3.05 5.61
C LEU A 27 -7.47 2.14 6.74
N GLN A 28 -7.08 0.87 6.72
CA GLN A 28 -7.40 -0.09 7.78
C GLN A 28 -6.55 0.16 9.03
N VAL A 29 -7.18 0.23 10.20
CA VAL A 29 -6.51 0.42 11.50
C VAL A 29 -5.54 -0.72 11.76
N ASP A 30 -6.04 -1.94 11.83
CA ASP A 30 -5.23 -3.15 12.05
C ASP A 30 -5.82 -4.35 11.27
N PRO A 31 -5.16 -4.81 10.20
CA PRO A 31 -5.66 -5.93 9.42
C PRO A 31 -5.62 -7.28 10.15
N THR A 32 -4.97 -7.37 11.31
CA THR A 32 -4.94 -8.59 12.12
C THR A 32 -6.22 -8.83 12.90
N ILE A 33 -7.08 -7.82 13.03
CA ILE A 33 -8.39 -7.95 13.69
C ILE A 33 -9.24 -9.00 12.96
N ASP A 34 -9.41 -8.84 11.64
CA ASP A 34 -10.22 -9.77 10.84
C ASP A 34 -9.43 -10.98 10.32
N ARG A 35 -8.11 -10.86 10.22
CA ARG A 35 -7.23 -11.87 9.61
C ARG A 35 -6.03 -12.18 10.51
N PRO A 36 -6.27 -12.67 11.74
CA PRO A 36 -5.20 -13.03 12.67
C PRO A 36 -4.34 -14.16 12.09
N GLY A 37 -3.02 -14.06 12.25
CA GLY A 37 -2.06 -15.05 11.75
C GLY A 37 -1.84 -15.05 10.23
N ILE A 38 -2.65 -14.31 9.45
CA ILE A 38 -2.50 -14.18 7.99
C ILE A 38 -1.84 -12.86 7.62
N LYS A 39 -2.19 -11.78 8.32
CA LYS A 39 -1.63 -10.45 8.10
C LYS A 39 -0.67 -10.07 9.22
N ASN A 40 0.35 -9.29 8.88
CA ASN A 40 1.24 -8.71 9.87
C ASN A 40 0.57 -7.49 10.52
N LYS A 41 0.75 -7.38 11.84
CA LYS A 41 0.41 -6.15 12.54
C LYS A 41 1.23 -5.01 11.97
N PRO A 42 0.64 -3.84 11.70
CA PRO A 42 1.39 -2.68 11.24
C PRO A 42 2.48 -2.28 12.24
N THR A 43 3.65 -1.91 11.73
CA THR A 43 4.76 -1.38 12.54
C THR A 43 4.44 0.04 13.01
N GLN A 44 3.79 0.81 12.13
CA GLN A 44 3.39 2.18 12.40
C GLN A 44 1.96 2.23 12.94
N SER A 45 1.70 3.17 13.84
CA SER A 45 0.35 3.50 14.30
C SER A 45 -0.54 3.93 13.13
N VAL A 46 -1.85 3.90 13.33
CA VAL A 46 -2.79 4.40 12.32
C VAL A 46 -2.57 5.90 12.04
N TYR A 47 -2.21 6.67 13.07
CA TYR A 47 -1.93 8.10 12.93
C TYR A 47 -0.70 8.37 12.06
N GLU A 48 0.41 7.67 12.28
CA GLU A 48 1.61 7.81 11.44
C GLU A 48 1.31 7.49 9.97
N ARG A 49 0.58 6.42 9.72
CA ARG A 49 0.17 6.03 8.35
C ARG A 49 -0.80 7.04 7.73
N TYR A 50 -1.71 7.59 8.52
CA TYR A 50 -2.65 8.64 8.10
C TYR A 50 -1.90 9.90 7.67
N VAL A 51 -0.99 10.41 8.49
CA VAL A 51 -0.21 11.62 8.20
C VAL A 51 0.66 11.44 6.95
N GLN A 52 1.25 10.26 6.76
CA GLN A 52 2.03 9.95 5.55
C GLN A 52 1.17 9.96 4.28
N LEU A 53 -0.01 9.38 4.34
CA LEU A 53 -0.98 9.42 3.23
C LEU A 53 -1.48 10.84 2.96
N GLN A 54 -1.74 11.61 4.01
CA GLN A 54 -2.16 13.02 3.90
C GLN A 54 -1.09 13.89 3.21
N GLY A 55 0.19 13.58 3.43
CA GLY A 55 1.31 14.23 2.75
C GLY A 55 1.51 13.79 1.29
N CYS A 56 0.81 12.76 0.82
CA CYS A 56 0.92 12.27 -0.54
C CYS A 56 0.04 13.08 -1.48
N LYS A 57 0.65 13.79 -2.44
CA LYS A 57 -0.06 14.67 -3.39
C LYS A 57 -1.10 13.98 -4.29
N TYR A 58 -1.10 12.65 -4.33
CA TYR A 58 -2.04 11.88 -5.15
C TYR A 58 -3.31 11.48 -4.41
N VAL A 59 -3.36 11.67 -3.09
CA VAL A 59 -4.49 11.32 -2.23
C VAL A 59 -5.33 12.54 -1.96
N ASP A 60 -6.63 12.48 -2.26
CA ASP A 60 -7.57 13.57 -2.00
C ASP A 60 -8.28 13.40 -0.66
N GLU A 61 -8.60 12.17 -0.29
CA GLU A 61 -9.32 11.88 0.95
C GLU A 61 -8.87 10.55 1.57
N ILE A 62 -8.91 10.46 2.89
CA ILE A 62 -8.57 9.25 3.63
C ILE A 62 -9.74 8.90 4.54
N LEU A 63 -10.27 7.69 4.38
CA LEU A 63 -11.32 7.12 5.23
C LEU A 63 -10.72 5.98 6.06
N VAL A 64 -10.82 6.09 7.38
CA VAL A 64 -10.29 5.08 8.31
C VAL A 64 -11.37 4.07 8.65
N TYR A 65 -11.02 2.78 8.67
CA TYR A 65 -11.92 1.70 9.05
C TYR A 65 -11.19 0.63 9.88
N GLU A 66 -11.92 -0.13 10.69
CA GLU A 66 -11.36 -1.18 11.53
C GLU A 66 -11.58 -2.56 10.91
N THR A 67 -12.82 -2.92 10.63
CA THR A 67 -13.24 -4.26 10.19
C THR A 67 -13.62 -4.31 8.72
N GLU A 68 -13.71 -5.52 8.16
CA GLU A 68 -14.21 -5.73 6.80
C GLU A 68 -15.69 -5.31 6.66
N ASP A 69 -16.47 -5.39 7.75
CA ASP A 69 -17.85 -4.88 7.78
C ASP A 69 -17.89 -3.34 7.69
N ASP A 70 -16.95 -2.66 8.33
CA ASP A 70 -16.80 -1.20 8.17
C ASP A 70 -16.45 -0.84 6.74
N LEU A 71 -15.54 -1.61 6.12
CA LEU A 71 -15.16 -1.39 4.73
C LEU A 71 -16.35 -1.51 3.78
N ILE A 72 -17.20 -2.53 3.93
CA ILE A 72 -18.40 -2.66 3.07
C ILE A 72 -19.38 -1.52 3.30
N ASN A 73 -19.52 -1.04 4.54
CA ASN A 73 -20.35 0.12 4.85
C ASN A 73 -19.80 1.41 4.22
N LEU A 74 -18.47 1.62 4.26
CA LEU A 74 -17.83 2.73 3.57
C LEU A 74 -18.11 2.68 2.06
N ILE A 75 -17.92 1.53 1.42
CA ILE A 75 -18.19 1.35 -0.01
C ILE A 75 -19.65 1.69 -0.36
N LYS A 76 -20.58 1.29 0.49
CA LYS A 76 -22.04 1.55 0.28
C LYS A 76 -22.43 3.01 0.49
N THR A 77 -21.71 3.74 1.32
CA THR A 77 -22.02 5.14 1.67
C THR A 77 -21.31 6.16 0.76
N GLN A 78 -20.30 5.74 0.00
CA GLN A 78 -19.61 6.59 -0.95
C GLN A 78 -20.19 6.47 -2.36
N THR A 79 -20.09 7.53 -3.14
CA THR A 79 -20.35 7.50 -4.59
C THR A 79 -19.06 7.13 -5.29
N LEU A 80 -18.91 5.85 -5.66
CA LEU A 80 -17.72 5.31 -6.27
C LEU A 80 -17.97 4.95 -7.74
N ASP A 81 -17.08 5.36 -8.62
CA ASP A 81 -17.06 4.94 -10.03
C ASP A 81 -16.09 3.80 -10.26
N ILE A 82 -14.94 3.83 -9.59
CA ILE A 82 -13.86 2.84 -9.74
C ILE A 82 -13.36 2.42 -8.37
N ARG A 83 -13.10 1.12 -8.20
CA ARG A 83 -12.38 0.55 -7.07
C ARG A 83 -11.07 -0.04 -7.54
N PHE A 84 -9.96 0.45 -6.99
CA PHE A 84 -8.62 -0.04 -7.30
C PHE A 84 -8.22 -1.20 -6.38
N LEU A 85 -7.62 -2.23 -6.97
CA LEU A 85 -7.22 -3.45 -6.30
C LEU A 85 -5.89 -3.94 -6.86
N SER A 86 -5.11 -4.66 -6.06
CA SER A 86 -3.95 -5.37 -6.56
C SER A 86 -4.40 -6.55 -7.45
N GLU A 87 -3.64 -6.85 -8.49
CA GLU A 87 -3.91 -7.96 -9.42
C GLU A 87 -4.10 -9.31 -8.73
N GLU A 88 -3.47 -9.52 -7.57
CA GLU A 88 -3.64 -10.75 -6.78
C GLU A 88 -5.10 -11.04 -6.35
N TYR A 89 -5.97 -10.03 -6.39
CA TYR A 89 -7.39 -10.15 -6.07
C TYR A 89 -8.28 -10.48 -7.27
N LYS A 90 -7.72 -10.53 -8.48
CA LYS A 90 -8.50 -10.72 -9.71
C LYS A 90 -9.32 -12.02 -9.68
N ASP A 91 -8.67 -13.11 -9.27
CA ASP A 91 -9.26 -14.45 -9.23
C ASP A 91 -9.70 -14.88 -7.82
N ARG A 92 -9.81 -13.93 -6.90
CA ARG A 92 -10.23 -14.18 -5.51
C ARG A 92 -11.52 -13.43 -5.20
N ASP A 93 -12.22 -13.93 -4.19
CA ASP A 93 -13.27 -13.16 -3.54
C ASP A 93 -12.65 -12.18 -2.53
N PHE A 94 -13.31 -11.03 -2.38
CA PHE A 94 -12.90 -9.98 -1.43
C PHE A 94 -14.10 -9.14 -1.02
N THR A 95 -13.97 -8.48 0.10
CA THR A 95 -15.03 -7.65 0.69
C THR A 95 -15.56 -6.62 -0.29
N GLY A 96 -16.87 -6.66 -0.53
CA GLY A 96 -17.57 -5.72 -1.41
C GLY A 96 -17.46 -5.99 -2.90
N LYS A 97 -16.86 -7.12 -3.35
CA LYS A 97 -16.76 -7.47 -4.78
C LYS A 97 -18.11 -7.52 -5.45
N GLN A 98 -19.06 -8.30 -4.88
CA GLN A 98 -20.39 -8.45 -5.45
C GLN A 98 -21.17 -7.13 -5.45
N TYR A 99 -21.06 -6.35 -4.37
CA TYR A 99 -21.67 -5.02 -4.32
C TYR A 99 -21.18 -4.09 -5.44
N CYS A 100 -19.88 -4.07 -5.70
CA CYS A 100 -19.31 -3.27 -6.80
C CYS A 100 -19.88 -3.71 -8.16
N ILE A 101 -19.96 -5.03 -8.41
CA ILE A 101 -20.52 -5.58 -9.65
C ILE A 101 -22.01 -5.18 -9.80
N ASP A 102 -22.81 -5.36 -8.76
CA ASP A 102 -24.26 -5.08 -8.77
C ASP A 102 -24.57 -3.59 -8.94
N ASN A 103 -23.65 -2.71 -8.54
CA ASN A 103 -23.80 -1.25 -8.61
C ASN A 103 -22.97 -0.59 -9.72
N ASN A 104 -22.45 -1.37 -10.68
CA ASN A 104 -21.66 -0.89 -11.82
C ASN A 104 -20.43 -0.07 -11.40
N ILE A 105 -19.81 -0.39 -10.26
CA ILE A 105 -18.52 0.17 -9.85
C ILE A 105 -17.44 -0.61 -10.56
N GLU A 106 -16.60 0.05 -11.34
CA GLU A 106 -15.51 -0.58 -12.06
C GLU A 106 -14.49 -1.20 -11.08
N LEU A 107 -14.08 -2.43 -11.31
CA LEU A 107 -13.01 -3.10 -10.56
C LEU A 107 -11.73 -3.03 -11.39
N HIS A 108 -10.84 -2.10 -11.04
CA HIS A 108 -9.56 -1.93 -11.72
C HIS A 108 -8.44 -2.64 -10.96
N TYR A 109 -7.79 -3.60 -11.61
CA TYR A 109 -6.71 -4.40 -11.04
C TYR A 109 -5.37 -3.90 -11.57
N HIS A 110 -4.56 -3.28 -10.69
CA HIS A 110 -3.26 -2.77 -11.08
C HIS A 110 -2.16 -3.81 -10.94
N LEU A 111 -1.28 -3.85 -11.95
CA LEU A 111 -0.08 -4.67 -11.96
C LEU A 111 0.98 -4.08 -11.03
N ARG A 112 1.53 -4.93 -10.16
CA ARG A 112 2.68 -4.56 -9.36
C ARG A 112 3.97 -4.73 -10.18
N ARG A 113 4.41 -3.67 -10.83
CA ARG A 113 5.60 -3.68 -11.71
C ARG A 113 6.93 -3.45 -10.98
N HIS A 114 6.92 -3.24 -9.67
CA HIS A 114 8.11 -2.96 -8.86
C HIS A 114 8.28 -3.96 -7.73
N LYS A 115 9.51 -4.10 -7.22
CA LYS A 115 9.85 -5.00 -6.11
C LYS A 115 9.67 -4.35 -4.72
N TYR A 116 9.30 -3.07 -4.64
CA TYR A 116 9.16 -2.38 -3.35
C TYR A 116 8.04 -2.98 -2.52
N SER A 117 8.34 -3.32 -1.27
CA SER A 117 7.36 -3.83 -0.31
C SER A 117 7.77 -3.49 1.13
N SER A 118 6.78 -3.37 2.00
CA SER A 118 7.04 -3.19 3.43
C SER A 118 7.85 -4.34 4.03
N THR A 119 7.64 -5.57 3.54
CA THR A 119 8.40 -6.75 3.97
C THR A 119 9.87 -6.63 3.60
N GLU A 120 10.16 -6.25 2.36
CA GLU A 120 11.55 -6.07 1.92
C GLU A 120 12.23 -4.91 2.64
N LEU A 121 11.51 -3.81 2.85
CA LEU A 121 12.02 -2.67 3.61
C LEU A 121 12.37 -3.08 5.05
N ARG A 122 11.51 -3.84 5.72
CA ARG A 122 11.81 -4.40 7.05
C ARG A 122 13.06 -5.30 7.05
N ASN A 123 13.17 -6.17 6.05
CA ASN A 123 14.34 -7.05 5.93
C ASN A 123 15.64 -6.27 5.74
N ARG A 124 15.64 -5.22 4.92
CA ARG A 124 16.82 -4.35 4.73
C ARG A 124 17.21 -3.64 6.02
N VAL A 125 16.24 -3.04 6.72
CA VAL A 125 16.50 -2.39 8.02
C VAL A 125 17.06 -3.38 9.02
N TYR A 126 16.46 -4.56 9.14
CA TYR A 126 16.92 -5.62 10.04
C TYR A 126 18.37 -6.06 9.73
N THR A 127 18.68 -6.28 8.46
CA THR A 127 20.03 -6.68 8.02
C THR A 127 21.05 -5.60 8.35
N LEU A 128 20.75 -4.34 8.07
CA LEU A 128 21.64 -3.21 8.35
C LEU A 128 21.88 -3.02 9.86
N GLU A 129 20.84 -3.11 10.67
CA GLU A 129 20.96 -2.97 12.12
C GLU A 129 21.72 -4.15 12.75
N ASN A 130 21.52 -5.38 12.27
CA ASN A 130 22.29 -6.53 12.72
C ASN A 130 23.77 -6.43 12.32
N ALA A 131 24.08 -5.96 11.11
CA ALA A 131 25.45 -5.74 10.67
C ALA A 131 26.19 -4.76 11.59
N LYS A 132 25.55 -3.64 11.98
CA LYS A 132 26.10 -2.68 12.93
C LYS A 132 26.40 -3.32 14.31
N ARG A 133 25.47 -4.18 14.79
CA ARG A 133 25.61 -4.82 16.12
C ARG A 133 26.69 -5.90 16.16
N THR A 134 26.97 -6.53 15.03
CA THR A 134 27.96 -7.63 14.93
C THR A 134 29.33 -7.16 14.43
N GLU A 135 29.55 -5.83 14.30
CA GLU A 135 30.80 -5.25 13.74
C GLU A 135 31.16 -5.75 12.33
N LEU A 136 30.21 -6.34 11.62
CA LEU A 136 30.40 -6.73 10.22
C LEU A 136 30.40 -5.46 9.36
N VAL A 137 31.45 -5.30 8.56
CA VAL A 137 31.63 -4.13 7.68
C VAL A 137 30.50 -4.07 6.65
N PRO A 138 29.79 -2.95 6.52
CA PRO A 138 28.59 -2.82 5.66
C PRO A 138 28.86 -2.81 4.14
N GLY A 139 30.07 -3.14 3.68
CA GLY A 139 30.49 -2.95 2.27
C GLY A 139 29.62 -3.66 1.22
N GLU A 140 29.08 -4.83 1.51
CA GLU A 140 28.31 -5.61 0.52
C GLU A 140 26.82 -5.24 0.42
N VAL A 141 26.27 -4.51 1.39
CA VAL A 141 24.85 -4.18 1.44
C VAL A 141 24.53 -2.89 0.67
N PHE A 142 25.51 -2.02 0.45
CA PHE A 142 25.34 -0.73 -0.23
C PHE A 142 25.38 -0.78 -1.75
N ASP A 143 25.91 -1.85 -2.35
CA ASP A 143 26.03 -1.99 -3.81
C ASP A 143 24.68 -2.12 -4.54
N GLN A 144 23.58 -2.36 -3.80
CA GLN A 144 22.22 -2.39 -4.36
C GLN A 144 21.62 -0.98 -4.63
N TYR A 145 22.32 0.07 -4.20
CA TYR A 145 21.92 1.47 -4.36
C TYR A 145 22.90 2.27 -5.23
N SER A 146 23.41 1.64 -6.30
CA SER A 146 24.26 2.37 -7.24
C SER A 146 23.51 3.56 -7.86
N PRO A 147 24.19 4.70 -8.08
CA PRO A 147 23.61 5.87 -8.76
C PRO A 147 22.98 5.55 -10.12
N GLU A 148 23.41 4.45 -10.75
CA GLU A 148 22.86 3.97 -12.03
C GLU A 148 21.41 3.49 -11.93
N LEU A 149 20.97 2.97 -10.79
CA LEU A 149 19.58 2.60 -10.54
C LEU A 149 18.67 3.85 -10.40
N LEU A 150 19.16 4.92 -9.78
CA LEU A 150 18.41 6.18 -9.65
C LEU A 150 18.19 6.83 -11.01
N ASN A 151 19.20 6.85 -11.89
CA ASN A 151 19.10 7.40 -13.24
C ASN A 151 18.10 6.66 -14.17
N LYS A 152 17.83 5.39 -13.88
CA LYS A 152 16.88 4.60 -14.69
C LYS A 152 15.43 4.97 -14.40
N TYR A 153 15.12 5.57 -13.25
CA TYR A 153 13.77 5.93 -12.81
C TYR A 153 13.45 7.43 -12.95
N GLU A 154 14.48 8.29 -13.16
CA GLU A 154 14.26 9.71 -13.44
C GLU A 154 13.84 10.00 -14.89
N LYS A 155 13.96 9.02 -15.78
CA LYS A 155 13.67 9.16 -17.23
C LYS A 155 12.41 8.42 -17.71
N SER A 156 11.58 7.95 -16.77
CA SER A 156 10.30 7.30 -17.12
C SER A 156 9.10 8.08 -16.63
#